data_c9e7a286e4514fc7bda512bcaec086ce
#
_entry.id   c9e7a286e4514fc7bda512bcaec086ce
#
_cell.length_a   1.000
_cell.length_b   1.000
_cell.length_c   1.000
_cell.angle_alpha   90.00
_cell.angle_beta   90.00
_cell.angle_gamma   90.00
#
_symmetry.space_group_name_H-M   'P 1'
#
loop_
_entity.id
_entity.type
_entity.pdbx_description
1 polymer ?
#
loop_
_entity_poly.entity_id
_entity_poly.type
_entity_poly.pdbx_seq_one_letter_code
_entity_poly.pdbx_strand_id
1 'polypeptide(L)'
;MRLIKKANLRIKGTGNEFVCPKDVHNELLKYGNVRIAGNNNKINIGGPHLKFTDIKIFDNNNTLILPPGCYGKLNLEIRTSDAVVTVGHKTGFMGTDIILEEKGSRVIIGDDCMFAKETRLYCSDFHAVIDLKTGRPCNQGKEIVIGNHVWLGEGVKILK
;
A
#
# COMPACT_ATOMS: atom_id res chain seq x y z
N MET A 1 3.03 -25.39 22.51
CA MET A 1 2.23 -25.46 21.28
C MET A 1 1.92 -24.02 20.83
N ARG A 2 2.70 -23.45 19.90
CA ARG A 2 2.45 -22.09 19.40
C ARG A 2 1.25 -22.16 18.45
N LEU A 3 0.15 -21.53 18.82
CA LEU A 3 -0.97 -21.31 17.91
C LEU A 3 -0.49 -20.49 16.72
N ILE A 4 -0.31 -21.14 15.58
CA ILE A 4 -0.08 -20.48 14.30
C ILE A 4 -1.41 -19.79 13.98
N LYS A 5 -1.49 -18.47 14.19
CA LYS A 5 -2.62 -17.68 13.70
C LYS A 5 -2.64 -17.86 12.18
N LYS A 6 -3.67 -18.55 11.67
CA LYS A 6 -3.97 -18.57 10.25
C LYS A 6 -4.14 -17.12 9.80
N ALA A 7 -3.35 -16.70 8.87
CA ALA A 7 -3.43 -15.38 8.29
C ALA A 7 -4.81 -15.12 7.70
N ASN A 8 -5.26 -13.92 7.87
CA ASN A 8 -6.61 -13.54 7.58
C ASN A 8 -6.70 -12.88 6.20
N LEU A 9 -6.85 -13.67 5.16
CA LEU A 9 -7.37 -13.14 3.90
C LEU A 9 -8.88 -12.94 4.07
N ARG A 10 -9.34 -11.70 3.98
CA ARG A 10 -10.76 -11.35 4.02
C ARG A 10 -11.08 -10.45 2.84
N ILE A 11 -11.88 -10.95 1.93
CA ILE A 11 -12.38 -10.19 0.77
C ILE A 11 -13.88 -10.07 0.90
N LYS A 12 -14.39 -8.84 0.93
CA LYS A 12 -15.81 -8.49 0.93
C LYS A 12 -16.11 -7.56 -0.23
N GLY A 13 -17.26 -7.73 -0.85
CA GLY A 13 -17.70 -6.98 -2.03
C GLY A 13 -17.65 -7.81 -3.30
N THR A 14 -17.91 -7.19 -4.44
CA THR A 14 -18.05 -7.82 -5.74
C THR A 14 -17.01 -7.31 -6.73
N GLY A 15 -16.69 -8.11 -7.76
CA GLY A 15 -15.76 -7.70 -8.82
C GLY A 15 -14.29 -7.52 -8.38
N ASN A 16 -13.92 -7.96 -7.18
CA ASN A 16 -12.54 -7.88 -6.71
C ASN A 16 -11.67 -8.97 -7.36
N GLU A 17 -10.53 -8.55 -7.90
CA GLU A 17 -9.51 -9.43 -8.46
C GLU A 17 -8.32 -9.52 -7.50
N PHE A 18 -8.01 -10.70 -6.99
CA PHE A 18 -6.86 -10.95 -6.14
C PHE A 18 -5.96 -12.01 -6.78
N VAL A 19 -4.81 -11.59 -7.27
CA VAL A 19 -3.80 -12.44 -7.89
C VAL A 19 -2.60 -12.54 -6.97
N CYS A 20 -2.29 -13.77 -6.55
CA CYS A 20 -1.16 -14.04 -5.67
C CYS A 20 -0.69 -15.49 -5.92
N PRO A 21 0.56 -15.73 -6.37
CA PRO A 21 1.09 -17.09 -6.52
C PRO A 21 0.99 -17.87 -5.22
N LYS A 22 0.83 -19.20 -5.33
CA LYS A 22 0.53 -20.06 -4.18
C LYS A 22 1.60 -20.03 -3.08
N ASP A 23 2.85 -19.96 -3.44
CA ASP A 23 3.98 -19.82 -2.53
C ASP A 23 3.96 -18.49 -1.79
N VAL A 24 3.72 -17.38 -2.53
CA VAL A 24 3.56 -16.04 -1.98
C VAL A 24 2.35 -15.97 -1.04
N HIS A 25 1.24 -16.54 -1.45
CA HIS A 25 0.03 -16.62 -0.65
C HIS A 25 0.28 -17.30 0.69
N ASN A 26 0.99 -18.41 0.70
CA ASN A 26 1.31 -19.14 1.93
C ASN A 26 2.20 -18.33 2.88
N GLU A 27 3.23 -17.65 2.39
CA GLU A 27 4.11 -16.80 3.19
C GLU A 27 3.39 -15.55 3.70
N LEU A 28 2.69 -14.84 2.83
CA LEU A 28 1.91 -13.65 3.18
C LEU A 28 0.87 -13.98 4.26
N LEU A 29 0.14 -15.07 4.08
CA LEU A 29 -0.89 -15.48 5.02
C LEU A 29 -0.34 -16.11 6.30
N LYS A 30 0.88 -16.56 6.35
CA LYS A 30 1.50 -17.06 7.58
C LYS A 30 1.88 -15.94 8.54
N TYR A 31 2.27 -14.78 8.03
CA TYR A 31 2.87 -13.71 8.83
C TYR A 31 2.20 -12.34 8.66
N GLY A 32 1.26 -12.19 7.76
CA GLY A 32 0.60 -10.91 7.47
C GLY A 32 -0.91 -11.02 7.42
N ASN A 33 -1.56 -9.92 7.08
CA ASN A 33 -3.02 -9.84 6.91
C ASN A 33 -3.34 -9.13 5.60
N VAL A 34 -4.36 -9.62 4.90
CA VAL A 34 -4.94 -8.92 3.75
C VAL A 34 -6.43 -8.76 3.97
N ARG A 35 -6.90 -7.53 3.97
CA ARG A 35 -8.32 -7.20 4.08
C ARG A 35 -8.73 -6.29 2.94
N ILE A 36 -9.68 -6.75 2.15
CA ILE A 36 -10.30 -5.99 1.07
C ILE A 36 -11.77 -5.85 1.39
N ALA A 37 -12.28 -4.62 1.39
CA ALA A 37 -13.68 -4.31 1.65
C ALA A 37 -14.13 -3.20 0.69
N GLY A 38 -14.87 -3.58 -0.35
CA GLY A 38 -15.29 -2.72 -1.46
C GLY A 38 -15.40 -3.51 -2.74
N ASN A 39 -15.60 -2.85 -3.86
CA ASN A 39 -15.90 -3.48 -5.14
C ASN A 39 -14.84 -3.13 -6.20
N ASN A 40 -14.65 -4.03 -7.17
CA ASN A 40 -13.82 -3.82 -8.35
C ASN A 40 -12.36 -3.46 -8.04
N ASN A 41 -11.81 -3.90 -6.91
CA ASN A 41 -10.42 -3.68 -6.57
C ASN A 41 -9.53 -4.72 -7.28
N LYS A 42 -8.37 -4.27 -7.80
CA LYS A 42 -7.39 -5.11 -8.50
C LYS A 42 -6.12 -5.20 -7.69
N ILE A 43 -5.83 -6.37 -7.15
CA ILE A 43 -4.69 -6.61 -6.28
C ILE A 43 -3.82 -7.71 -6.88
N ASN A 44 -2.57 -7.38 -7.18
CA ASN A 44 -1.57 -8.31 -7.68
C ASN A 44 -0.33 -8.28 -6.76
N ILE A 45 -0.06 -9.40 -6.10
CA ILE A 45 1.08 -9.55 -5.18
C ILE A 45 1.96 -10.70 -5.66
N GLY A 46 3.07 -10.37 -6.29
CA GLY A 46 3.99 -11.35 -6.91
C GLY A 46 5.22 -11.74 -6.08
N GLY A 47 5.47 -11.10 -4.94
CA GLY A 47 6.70 -11.26 -4.17
C GLY A 47 6.61 -12.24 -2.99
N PRO A 48 7.45 -13.30 -2.91
CA PRO A 48 7.38 -14.31 -1.85
C PRO A 48 7.95 -13.85 -0.50
N HIS A 49 8.58 -12.69 -0.43
CA HIS A 49 9.34 -12.27 0.75
C HIS A 49 8.72 -11.13 1.55
N LEU A 50 7.43 -10.86 1.32
CA LEU A 50 6.67 -9.86 2.09
C LEU A 50 6.21 -10.47 3.43
N LYS A 51 7.07 -10.44 4.44
CA LYS A 51 6.78 -10.96 5.79
C LYS A 51 6.20 -9.87 6.67
N PHE A 52 5.26 -10.22 7.55
CA PHE A 52 4.62 -9.27 8.49
C PHE A 52 3.99 -8.06 7.80
N THR A 53 3.46 -8.27 6.61
CA THR A 53 2.84 -7.23 5.80
C THR A 53 1.35 -7.17 6.06
N ASP A 54 0.85 -5.98 6.38
CA ASP A 54 -0.58 -5.72 6.53
C ASP A 54 -1.07 -4.87 5.36
N ILE A 55 -2.03 -5.42 4.61
CA ILE A 55 -2.68 -4.75 3.49
C ILE A 55 -4.15 -4.58 3.80
N LYS A 56 -4.62 -3.34 3.80
CA LYS A 56 -6.02 -3.00 3.98
C LYS A 56 -6.48 -2.11 2.84
N ILE A 57 -7.48 -2.56 2.13
CA ILE A 57 -8.07 -1.81 1.03
C ILE A 57 -9.56 -1.67 1.31
N PHE A 58 -10.00 -0.45 1.47
CA PHE A 58 -11.38 -0.08 1.65
C PHE A 58 -11.86 0.66 0.41
N ASP A 59 -13.20 0.65 0.19
CA ASP A 59 -13.82 1.33 -0.93
C ASP A 59 -13.51 0.69 -2.31
N ASN A 60 -13.68 1.39 -3.43
CA ASN A 60 -13.88 0.77 -4.73
C ASN A 60 -12.81 1.16 -5.75
N ASN A 61 -12.64 0.34 -6.78
CA ASN A 61 -11.82 0.59 -7.97
C ASN A 61 -10.34 0.85 -7.66
N ASN A 62 -9.82 0.35 -6.55
CA ASN A 62 -8.42 0.56 -6.18
C ASN A 62 -7.52 -0.47 -6.87
N THR A 63 -6.28 -0.05 -7.15
CA THR A 63 -5.27 -0.91 -7.76
C THR A 63 -4.04 -0.99 -6.87
N LEU A 64 -3.58 -2.22 -6.58
CA LEU A 64 -2.32 -2.50 -5.91
C LEU A 64 -1.50 -3.48 -6.73
N ILE A 65 -0.27 -3.11 -7.07
CA ILE A 65 0.68 -3.97 -7.77
C ILE A 65 1.99 -4.02 -6.99
N LEU A 66 2.31 -5.21 -6.47
CA LEU A 66 3.58 -5.54 -5.83
C LEU A 66 4.23 -6.68 -6.63
N PRO A 67 5.16 -6.41 -7.54
CA PRO A 67 5.71 -7.41 -8.45
C PRO A 67 6.63 -8.42 -7.75
N PRO A 68 7.07 -9.47 -8.44
CA PRO A 68 8.07 -10.39 -7.92
C PRO A 68 9.35 -9.68 -7.48
N GLY A 69 9.94 -10.17 -6.38
CA GLY A 69 11.18 -9.61 -5.83
C GLY A 69 10.99 -8.51 -4.79
N CYS A 70 9.78 -8.01 -4.57
CA CYS A 70 9.50 -7.16 -3.41
C CYS A 70 9.65 -7.96 -2.12
N TYR A 71 10.22 -7.33 -1.08
CA TYR A 71 10.50 -8.03 0.18
C TYR A 71 10.34 -7.14 1.42
N GLY A 72 10.25 -7.78 2.58
CA GLY A 72 10.27 -7.12 3.87
C GLY A 72 8.88 -6.90 4.47
N LYS A 73 8.73 -5.81 5.25
CA LYS A 73 7.54 -5.47 6.00
C LYS A 73 6.92 -4.18 5.48
N LEU A 74 5.69 -4.27 4.97
CA LEU A 74 4.91 -3.15 4.46
C LEU A 74 3.55 -3.09 5.17
N ASN A 75 3.19 -1.92 5.68
CA ASN A 75 1.83 -1.61 6.09
C ASN A 75 1.22 -0.70 5.01
N LEU A 76 0.19 -1.19 4.34
CA LEU A 76 -0.47 -0.44 3.27
C LEU A 76 -1.96 -0.31 3.60
N GLU A 77 -2.44 0.92 3.57
CA GLU A 77 -3.84 1.20 3.81
C GLU A 77 -4.39 2.16 2.75
N ILE A 78 -5.36 1.71 1.98
CA ILE A 78 -6.13 2.50 1.02
C ILE A 78 -7.52 2.69 1.63
N ARG A 79 -7.86 3.93 1.97
CA ARG A 79 -9.13 4.30 2.64
C ARG A 79 -10.06 5.07 1.72
N THR A 80 -9.89 4.95 0.42
CA THR A 80 -10.60 5.74 -0.59
C THR A 80 -10.83 4.95 -1.85
N SER A 81 -11.52 5.54 -2.84
CA SER A 81 -11.75 4.97 -4.16
C SER A 81 -10.77 5.48 -5.21
N ASP A 82 -10.62 4.71 -6.27
CA ASP A 82 -9.85 5.05 -7.49
C ASP A 82 -8.36 5.29 -7.21
N ALA A 83 -7.84 4.80 -6.09
CA ALA A 83 -6.43 4.95 -5.72
C ALA A 83 -5.55 3.89 -6.38
N VAL A 84 -4.30 4.26 -6.64
CA VAL A 84 -3.31 3.38 -7.29
C VAL A 84 -2.03 3.33 -6.48
N VAL A 85 -1.57 2.12 -6.18
CA VAL A 85 -0.23 1.87 -5.62
C VAL A 85 0.48 0.88 -6.53
N THR A 86 1.60 1.30 -7.10
CA THR A 86 2.47 0.43 -7.87
C THR A 86 3.90 0.50 -7.35
N VAL A 87 4.53 -0.64 -7.24
CA VAL A 87 5.91 -0.79 -6.80
C VAL A 87 6.70 -1.49 -7.88
N GLY A 88 7.92 -1.07 -8.09
CA GLY A 88 8.86 -1.72 -9.01
C GLY A 88 9.50 -2.98 -8.43
N HIS A 89 10.19 -3.72 -9.29
CA HIS A 89 10.84 -4.97 -8.92
C HIS A 89 11.96 -4.75 -7.88
N LYS A 90 12.22 -5.77 -7.06
CA LYS A 90 13.32 -5.81 -6.07
C LYS A 90 13.30 -4.71 -5.01
N THR A 91 12.17 -4.03 -4.84
CA THR A 91 12.04 -2.99 -3.83
C THR A 91 11.79 -3.60 -2.45
N GLY A 92 12.55 -3.13 -1.45
CA GLY A 92 12.54 -3.64 -0.09
C GLY A 92 11.95 -2.66 0.93
N PHE A 93 11.17 -3.18 1.88
CA PHE A 93 10.52 -2.44 2.94
C PHE A 93 10.94 -2.97 4.31
N MET A 94 11.53 -2.14 5.17
CA MET A 94 11.96 -2.53 6.51
C MET A 94 11.01 -2.06 7.62
N GLY A 95 9.76 -1.81 7.28
CA GLY A 95 8.74 -1.25 8.17
C GLY A 95 8.26 0.09 7.64
N THR A 96 7.64 0.06 6.46
CA THR A 96 7.13 1.23 5.74
C THR A 96 5.63 1.31 5.87
N ASP A 97 5.11 2.50 6.14
CA ASP A 97 3.69 2.80 6.12
C ASP A 97 3.33 3.58 4.85
N ILE A 98 2.37 3.08 4.08
CA ILE A 98 1.80 3.77 2.91
C ILE A 98 0.31 3.96 3.16
N ILE A 99 -0.16 5.21 3.21
CA ILE A 99 -1.56 5.53 3.47
C ILE A 99 -2.11 6.48 2.40
N LEU A 100 -3.22 6.08 1.77
CA LEU A 100 -3.96 6.86 0.79
C LEU A 100 -5.39 7.09 1.31
N GLU A 101 -5.80 8.36 1.46
CA GLU A 101 -7.14 8.73 1.94
C GLU A 101 -7.95 9.57 0.95
N GLU A 102 -7.30 10.16 -0.04
CA GLU A 102 -8.00 11.01 -1.00
C GLU A 102 -8.28 10.27 -2.31
N LYS A 103 -9.47 10.47 -2.83
CA LYS A 103 -9.93 9.84 -4.07
C LYS A 103 -8.96 10.09 -5.23
N GLY A 104 -8.57 9.03 -5.91
CA GLY A 104 -7.67 9.09 -7.06
C GLY A 104 -6.20 9.33 -6.70
N SER A 105 -5.81 9.29 -5.41
CA SER A 105 -4.42 9.44 -5.01
C SER A 105 -3.55 8.28 -5.51
N ARG A 106 -2.27 8.56 -5.72
CA ARG A 106 -1.35 7.60 -6.33
C ARG A 106 0.00 7.56 -5.61
N VAL A 107 0.54 6.35 -5.45
CA VAL A 107 1.92 6.11 -5.02
C VAL A 107 2.58 5.21 -6.06
N ILE A 108 3.59 5.76 -6.74
CA ILE A 108 4.36 5.06 -7.76
C ILE A 108 5.80 4.94 -7.26
N ILE A 109 6.29 3.74 -7.12
CA ILE A 109 7.65 3.46 -6.65
C ILE A 109 8.37 2.67 -7.74
N GLY A 110 9.55 3.08 -8.09
CA GLY A 110 10.38 2.43 -9.10
C GLY A 110 11.05 1.15 -8.62
N ASP A 111 11.95 0.64 -9.45
CA ASP A 111 12.70 -0.59 -9.22
C ASP A 111 13.86 -0.39 -8.24
N ASP A 112 14.21 -1.48 -7.54
CA ASP A 112 15.44 -1.59 -6.73
C ASP A 112 15.58 -0.47 -5.69
N CYS A 113 14.46 -0.11 -5.07
CA CYS A 113 14.43 0.86 -3.98
C CYS A 113 14.55 0.17 -2.63
N MET A 114 15.06 0.90 -1.63
CA MET A 114 15.16 0.43 -0.26
C MET A 114 14.61 1.46 0.72
N PHE A 115 13.62 1.04 1.50
CA PHE A 115 13.01 1.85 2.53
C PHE A 115 13.38 1.31 3.91
N ALA A 116 14.10 2.11 4.69
CA ALA A 116 14.50 1.76 6.04
C ALA A 116 13.29 1.77 7.01
N LYS A 117 13.54 1.53 8.29
CA LYS A 117 12.49 1.48 9.30
C LYS A 117 11.78 2.83 9.44
N GLU A 118 10.50 2.76 9.80
CA GLU A 118 9.67 3.93 10.11
C GLU A 118 9.53 4.95 8.97
N THR A 119 9.77 4.52 7.73
CA THR A 119 9.48 5.36 6.56
C THR A 119 7.97 5.47 6.34
N ARG A 120 7.49 6.64 5.91
CA ARG A 120 6.06 6.91 5.72
C ARG A 120 5.80 7.66 4.44
N LEU A 121 4.82 7.19 3.65
CA LEU A 121 4.35 7.82 2.43
C LEU A 121 2.86 8.13 2.59
N TYR A 122 2.53 9.42 2.72
CA TYR A 122 1.16 9.86 2.95
C TYR A 122 0.72 10.83 1.87
N CYS A 123 -0.28 10.45 1.08
CA CYS A 123 -0.84 11.28 0.00
C CYS A 123 -1.87 12.30 0.50
N SER A 124 -2.03 12.48 1.81
CA SER A 124 -3.01 13.38 2.40
C SER A 124 -2.46 14.01 3.69
N ASP A 125 -2.97 15.19 4.04
CA ASP A 125 -2.74 15.80 5.35
C ASP A 125 -3.70 15.28 6.42
N PHE A 126 -4.64 14.39 6.07
CA PHE A 126 -5.73 13.88 6.90
C PHE A 126 -6.72 14.96 7.38
N HIS A 127 -6.56 16.21 6.98
CA HIS A 127 -7.41 17.33 7.33
C HIS A 127 -7.57 18.26 6.13
N ALA A 128 -8.79 18.75 5.91
CA ALA A 128 -9.03 19.75 4.88
C ALA A 128 -8.59 21.13 5.38
N VAL A 129 -7.77 21.82 4.59
CA VAL A 129 -7.48 23.25 4.75
C VAL A 129 -8.42 24.01 3.81
N ILE A 130 -9.23 24.90 4.37
CA ILE A 130 -10.25 25.62 3.60
C ILE A 130 -9.71 27.02 3.27
N ASP A 131 -9.69 27.35 1.99
CA ASP A 131 -9.46 28.71 1.52
C ASP A 131 -10.65 29.59 1.91
N LEU A 132 -10.41 30.58 2.74
CA LEU A 132 -11.45 31.48 3.27
C LEU A 132 -12.13 32.34 2.19
N LYS A 133 -11.46 32.58 1.07
CA LYS A 133 -12.02 33.37 -0.04
C LYS A 133 -12.98 32.55 -0.90
N THR A 134 -12.66 31.30 -1.13
CA THR A 134 -13.44 30.43 -2.03
C THR A 134 -14.35 29.45 -1.31
N GLY A 135 -14.13 29.23 0.00
CA GLY A 135 -14.82 28.22 0.80
C GLY A 135 -14.49 26.78 0.40
N ARG A 136 -13.42 26.55 -0.37
CA ARG A 136 -13.06 25.24 -0.90
C ARG A 136 -11.79 24.69 -0.27
N PRO A 137 -11.64 23.34 -0.20
CA PRO A 137 -10.36 22.75 0.19
C PRO A 137 -9.24 23.16 -0.78
N CYS A 138 -8.08 23.56 -0.23
CA CYS A 138 -6.91 23.97 -1.01
C CYS A 138 -5.69 23.07 -0.83
N ASN A 139 -5.80 22.01 -0.05
CA ASN A 139 -4.72 21.08 0.26
C ASN A 139 -4.99 19.64 -0.19
N GLN A 140 -5.61 19.47 -1.34
CA GLN A 140 -5.88 18.14 -1.89
C GLN A 140 -4.60 17.32 -2.01
N GLY A 141 -4.71 16.03 -1.72
CA GLY A 141 -3.64 15.05 -1.86
C GLY A 141 -3.15 14.96 -3.30
N LYS A 142 -1.85 14.67 -3.43
CA LYS A 142 -1.17 14.56 -4.71
C LYS A 142 -0.59 13.17 -4.89
N GLU A 143 -0.04 12.95 -6.07
CA GLU A 143 0.74 11.77 -6.40
C GLU A 143 2.12 11.84 -5.71
N ILE A 144 2.56 10.69 -5.16
CA ILE A 144 3.95 10.48 -4.73
C ILE A 144 4.61 9.59 -5.78
N VAL A 145 5.67 10.10 -6.41
CA VAL A 145 6.47 9.36 -7.39
C VAL A 145 7.90 9.25 -6.88
N ILE A 146 8.37 8.01 -6.73
CA ILE A 146 9.74 7.68 -6.34
C ILE A 146 10.37 6.92 -7.51
N GLY A 147 11.51 7.41 -8.01
CA GLY A 147 12.23 6.79 -9.12
C GLY A 147 12.89 5.47 -8.76
N ASN A 148 13.70 4.94 -9.66
CA ASN A 148 14.47 3.72 -9.43
C ASN A 148 15.70 3.99 -8.53
N HIS A 149 16.20 2.95 -7.85
CA HIS A 149 17.43 2.98 -7.04
C HIS A 149 17.42 4.04 -5.93
N VAL A 150 16.25 4.32 -5.36
CA VAL A 150 16.11 5.29 -4.26
C VAL A 150 16.25 4.59 -2.92
N TRP A 151 17.10 5.15 -2.07
CA TRP A 151 17.18 4.76 -0.67
C TRP A 151 16.58 5.82 0.24
N LEU A 152 15.55 5.43 0.99
CA LEU A 152 14.98 6.24 2.05
C LEU A 152 15.53 5.78 3.39
N GLY A 153 16.23 6.67 4.10
CA GLY A 153 16.75 6.44 5.44
C GLY A 153 15.65 6.25 6.49
N GLU A 154 16.05 5.85 7.70
CA GLU A 154 15.13 5.63 8.82
C GLU A 154 14.37 6.91 9.19
N GLY A 155 13.08 6.78 9.45
CA GLY A 155 12.22 7.87 9.88
C GLY A 155 11.82 8.88 8.80
N VAL A 156 12.25 8.69 7.55
CA VAL A 156 11.87 9.58 6.44
C VAL A 156 10.35 9.57 6.22
N LYS A 157 9.79 10.76 6.10
CA LYS A 157 8.38 10.97 5.76
C LYS A 157 8.29 11.69 4.43
N ILE A 158 7.61 11.09 3.46
CA ILE A 158 7.25 11.73 2.20
C ILE A 158 5.76 12.05 2.28
N LEU A 159 5.49 13.34 2.26
CA LEU A 159 4.14 13.88 2.26
C LEU A 159 3.85 14.42 0.86
N LYS A 160 2.58 14.55 0.52
CA LYS A 160 2.08 15.03 -0.77
C LYS A 160 2.77 16.30 -1.28
#